data_cba0981f5bf168426eddc0ad56f1feab
#
_entry.id   cba0981f5bf168426eddc0ad56f1feab
#
_cell.length_a   1.000
_cell.length_b   1.000
_cell.length_c   1.000
_cell.angle_alpha   90.00
_cell.angle_beta   90.00
_cell.angle_gamma   90.00
#
_symmetry.space_group_name_H-M   'P 1'
#
loop_
_entity.id
_entity.type
_entity.pdbx_description
1 polymer ?
#
loop_
_entity_poly.entity_id
_entity_poly.type
_entity_poly.pdbx_seq_one_letter_code
_entity_poly.pdbx_strand_id
1 'polypeptide(L)'
;MYMNVQGMGRNVFTCLITIFLLASCQSYKKVPYLQDVEVVEQTAQQENLYDAKIMPKDLLTIVVSCTSPELAVPFNLTVASPVSVATGNTQLTTQPVLQPYLVDNEGKINFPVLGELKVGGLTKKEAEQLIIEKLKPYIKETPIVTVRMVNYKISVLGEVARPGTFTINNEKVNLLEALAMAGDMTVWGLRDNVKLIREGADGKQQIITLDLNLSLIHISEP
;
A
#
# COMPACT_ATOMS: atom_id res chain seq x y z
N MET A 1 -59.20 -55.07 -1.95
CA MET A 1 -57.97 -54.59 -1.35
C MET A 1 -57.41 -53.53 -2.28
N TYR A 2 -57.85 -52.25 -2.14
CA TYR A 2 -57.37 -51.13 -2.93
C TYR A 2 -56.23 -50.48 -2.14
N MET A 3 -55.01 -50.71 -2.57
CA MET A 3 -53.84 -49.99 -2.03
C MET A 3 -53.92 -48.52 -2.39
N ASN A 4 -53.70 -47.69 -1.38
CA ASN A 4 -53.84 -46.23 -1.42
C ASN A 4 -52.68 -45.59 -2.20
N VAL A 5 -52.77 -45.57 -3.55
CA VAL A 5 -51.75 -45.08 -4.49
C VAL A 5 -51.46 -43.57 -4.35
N GLN A 6 -52.45 -42.79 -3.83
CA GLN A 6 -52.27 -41.33 -3.63
C GLN A 6 -51.30 -40.95 -2.49
N GLY A 7 -51.18 -41.79 -1.45
CA GLY A 7 -50.23 -41.56 -0.36
C GLY A 7 -48.77 -41.82 -0.76
N MET A 8 -48.55 -42.77 -1.67
CA MET A 8 -47.21 -43.17 -2.10
C MET A 8 -46.56 -42.09 -2.98
N GLY A 9 -47.34 -41.48 -3.89
CA GLY A 9 -46.82 -40.39 -4.75
C GLY A 9 -46.40 -39.15 -3.97
N ARG A 10 -47.17 -38.79 -2.92
CA ARG A 10 -46.85 -37.64 -2.06
C ARG A 10 -45.57 -37.86 -1.24
N ASN A 11 -45.35 -39.07 -0.73
CA ASN A 11 -44.16 -39.43 0.04
C ASN A 11 -42.90 -39.52 -0.86
N VAL A 12 -43.05 -40.01 -2.09
CA VAL A 12 -41.95 -40.02 -3.07
C VAL A 12 -41.56 -38.59 -3.49
N PHE A 13 -42.55 -37.72 -3.69
CA PHE A 13 -42.29 -36.31 -4.04
C PHE A 13 -41.61 -35.53 -2.92
N THR A 14 -42.02 -35.75 -1.66
CA THR A 14 -41.33 -35.13 -0.49
C THR A 14 -39.92 -35.68 -0.30
N CYS A 15 -39.67 -36.96 -0.55
CA CYS A 15 -38.35 -37.57 -0.50
C CYS A 15 -37.41 -36.99 -1.59
N LEU A 16 -37.92 -36.78 -2.82
CA LEU A 16 -37.19 -36.14 -3.92
C LEU A 16 -36.81 -34.68 -3.59
N ILE A 17 -37.71 -33.91 -3.01
CA ILE A 17 -37.44 -32.52 -2.59
C ILE A 17 -36.38 -32.46 -1.48
N THR A 18 -36.44 -33.36 -0.50
CA THR A 18 -35.41 -33.45 0.58
C THR A 18 -34.04 -33.84 0.03
N ILE A 19 -33.98 -34.77 -0.94
CA ILE A 19 -32.70 -35.13 -1.57
C ILE A 19 -32.12 -33.94 -2.37
N PHE A 20 -32.98 -33.18 -3.06
CA PHE A 20 -32.53 -31.99 -3.82
C PHE A 20 -32.02 -30.86 -2.92
N LEU A 21 -32.61 -30.69 -1.73
CA LEU A 21 -32.14 -29.71 -0.73
C LEU A 21 -30.83 -30.11 -0.07
N LEU A 22 -30.49 -31.42 0.01
CA LEU A 22 -29.24 -31.92 0.56
C LEU A 22 -28.08 -31.91 -0.45
N ALA A 23 -28.33 -31.75 -1.75
CA ALA A 23 -27.31 -31.72 -2.80
C ALA A 23 -26.64 -30.34 -2.97
N SER A 24 -27.00 -29.33 -2.21
CA SER A 24 -26.39 -27.98 -2.25
C SER A 24 -25.08 -27.88 -1.47
N CYS A 25 -24.15 -28.82 -1.71
CA CYS A 25 -22.77 -28.68 -1.25
C CYS A 25 -21.97 -27.85 -2.24
N GLN A 26 -21.82 -26.57 -1.98
CA GLN A 26 -20.91 -25.72 -2.73
C GLN A 26 -19.46 -26.11 -2.40
N SER A 27 -18.68 -26.37 -3.43
CA SER A 27 -17.31 -26.83 -3.31
C SER A 27 -16.43 -25.72 -2.65
N TYR A 28 -15.90 -25.95 -1.47
CA TYR A 28 -14.96 -25.07 -0.74
C TYR A 28 -13.57 -24.94 -1.39
N LYS A 29 -13.33 -25.63 -2.52
CA LYS A 29 -12.05 -25.65 -3.24
C LYS A 29 -11.57 -24.28 -3.74
N LYS A 30 -12.44 -23.26 -3.75
CA LYS A 30 -12.10 -21.90 -4.20
C LYS A 30 -11.74 -20.93 -3.05
N VAL A 31 -11.66 -21.40 -1.81
CA VAL A 31 -11.37 -20.56 -0.65
C VAL A 31 -9.88 -20.40 -0.35
N PRO A 32 -9.03 -21.46 -0.46
CA PRO A 32 -7.60 -21.31 -0.21
C PRO A 32 -6.91 -20.45 -1.28
N TYR A 33 -5.96 -19.61 -0.84
CA TYR A 33 -5.03 -18.89 -1.70
C TYR A 33 -3.89 -19.81 -2.17
N LEU A 34 -3.25 -19.47 -3.29
CA LEU A 34 -1.95 -20.03 -3.69
C LEU A 34 -1.93 -21.56 -3.76
N GLN A 35 -2.89 -22.16 -4.45
CA GLN A 35 -3.08 -23.62 -4.47
C GLN A 35 -1.99 -24.40 -5.22
N ASP A 36 -1.15 -23.74 -6.02
CA ASP A 36 -0.09 -24.32 -6.87
C ASP A 36 1.33 -23.86 -6.46
N VAL A 37 1.54 -23.56 -5.17
CA VAL A 37 2.82 -23.08 -4.62
C VAL A 37 3.99 -24.05 -4.87
N GLU A 38 3.75 -25.35 -4.99
CA GLU A 38 4.79 -26.36 -5.27
C GLU A 38 5.55 -26.12 -6.61
N VAL A 39 4.94 -25.39 -7.55
CA VAL A 39 5.56 -25.05 -8.83
C VAL A 39 6.50 -23.83 -8.72
N VAL A 40 6.37 -23.05 -7.65
CA VAL A 40 7.04 -21.74 -7.47
C VAL A 40 8.50 -21.85 -7.07
N GLU A 41 8.90 -22.90 -6.35
CA GLU A 41 10.27 -23.05 -5.83
C GLU A 41 11.34 -23.08 -6.94
N GLN A 42 10.98 -23.44 -8.16
CA GLN A 42 11.94 -23.55 -9.28
C GLN A 42 12.11 -22.26 -10.10
N THR A 43 11.26 -21.24 -9.91
CA THR A 43 11.22 -20.04 -10.75
C THR A 43 11.48 -18.73 -9.98
N ALA A 44 11.80 -18.80 -8.68
CA ALA A 44 12.18 -17.63 -7.88
C ALA A 44 13.53 -17.05 -8.34
N GLN A 45 13.59 -16.55 -9.59
CA GLN A 45 14.72 -15.82 -10.12
C GLN A 45 14.49 -14.33 -10.01
N GLN A 46 15.35 -13.70 -9.19
CA GLN A 46 15.64 -12.27 -9.18
C GLN A 46 14.40 -11.37 -9.23
N GLU A 47 13.78 -11.20 -8.10
CA GLU A 47 12.95 -10.01 -7.87
C GLU A 47 13.84 -8.78 -8.06
N ASN A 48 13.69 -8.09 -9.17
CA ASN A 48 14.18 -6.74 -9.31
C ASN A 48 13.50 -5.94 -8.18
N LEU A 49 14.29 -5.53 -7.20
CA LEU A 49 13.82 -4.66 -6.11
C LEU A 49 13.22 -3.41 -6.77
N TYR A 50 11.89 -3.36 -6.80
CA TYR A 50 11.18 -2.20 -7.32
C TYR A 50 11.36 -1.04 -6.34
N ASP A 51 12.17 -0.07 -6.73
CA ASP A 51 12.29 1.19 -6.01
C ASP A 51 11.20 2.15 -6.51
N ALA A 52 10.26 2.49 -5.65
CA ALA A 52 9.21 3.43 -5.96
C ALA A 52 9.80 4.79 -6.37
N LYS A 53 9.26 5.36 -7.46
CA LYS A 53 9.61 6.69 -7.93
C LYS A 53 8.71 7.73 -7.28
N ILE A 54 9.28 8.88 -7.00
CA ILE A 54 8.56 10.04 -6.47
C ILE A 54 7.63 10.57 -7.55
N MET A 55 6.36 10.74 -7.21
CA MET A 55 5.32 11.22 -8.12
C MET A 55 4.82 12.62 -7.72
N PRO A 56 4.21 13.37 -8.64
CA PRO A 56 3.50 14.60 -8.31
C PRO A 56 2.45 14.35 -7.21
N LYS A 57 2.32 15.27 -6.27
CA LYS A 57 1.44 15.23 -5.08
C LYS A 57 1.89 14.27 -3.96
N ASP A 58 3.04 13.65 -4.09
CA ASP A 58 3.64 12.95 -2.96
C ASP A 58 4.04 13.93 -1.85
N LEU A 59 3.93 13.46 -0.61
CA LEU A 59 4.45 14.14 0.55
C LEU A 59 5.76 13.49 0.98
N LEU A 60 6.83 14.27 0.99
CA LEU A 60 8.17 13.82 1.34
C LEU A 60 8.62 14.44 2.66
N THR A 61 9.11 13.65 3.57
CA THR A 61 9.90 14.15 4.71
C THR A 61 11.37 14.00 4.33
N ILE A 62 12.07 15.13 4.34
CA ILE A 62 13.51 15.19 4.03
C ILE A 62 14.23 15.68 5.28
N VAL A 63 15.20 14.89 5.73
CA VAL A 63 16.01 15.22 6.90
C VAL A 63 17.47 15.29 6.46
N VAL A 64 18.09 16.42 6.74
CA VAL A 64 19.53 16.63 6.59
C VAL A 64 20.18 16.52 7.95
N SER A 65 21.18 15.68 8.07
CA SER A 65 21.99 15.50 9.30
C SER A 65 23.47 15.68 8.97
N CYS A 66 24.16 16.39 9.85
CA CYS A 66 25.61 16.62 9.78
C CYS A 66 26.27 16.21 11.09
N THR A 67 27.58 16.03 11.07
CA THR A 67 28.36 15.79 12.30
C THR A 67 28.16 16.92 13.28
N SER A 68 28.12 18.18 12.80
CA SER A 68 27.74 19.38 13.58
C SER A 68 26.24 19.67 13.29
N PRO A 69 25.32 19.40 14.22
CA PRO A 69 23.88 19.56 14.00
C PRO A 69 23.48 20.99 13.59
N GLU A 70 24.19 21.98 14.05
CA GLU A 70 23.94 23.41 13.76
C GLU A 70 24.03 23.72 12.26
N LEU A 71 24.89 23.01 11.51
CA LEU A 71 25.06 23.20 10.09
C LEU A 71 23.84 22.67 9.29
N ALA A 72 23.09 21.72 9.85
CA ALA A 72 21.93 21.14 9.21
C ALA A 72 20.63 21.95 9.43
N VAL A 73 20.56 22.77 10.49
CA VAL A 73 19.36 23.51 10.87
C VAL A 73 18.75 24.33 9.73
N PRO A 74 19.53 25.10 8.92
CA PRO A 74 18.97 25.91 7.84
C PRO A 74 18.33 25.11 6.71
N PHE A 75 18.67 23.82 6.58
CA PHE A 75 18.24 22.92 5.50
C PHE A 75 17.04 22.04 5.89
N ASN A 76 16.68 22.04 7.17
CA ASN A 76 15.54 21.29 7.68
C ASN A 76 14.31 22.21 7.81
N LEU A 77 13.26 21.91 7.08
CA LEU A 77 12.00 22.66 7.16
C LEU A 77 11.29 22.29 8.47
N THR A 78 11.38 23.17 9.45
CA THR A 78 10.74 22.98 10.76
C THR A 78 9.70 24.04 11.04
N VAL A 79 8.57 23.64 11.63
CA VAL A 79 7.52 24.54 12.10
C VAL A 79 7.44 24.43 13.63
N ALA A 80 7.34 25.57 14.28
CA ALA A 80 7.02 25.60 15.70
C ALA A 80 5.60 25.10 15.91
N SER A 81 5.43 23.93 16.52
CA SER A 81 4.10 23.43 16.87
C SER A 81 3.56 24.22 18.07
N PRO A 82 2.34 24.79 18.00
CA PRO A 82 1.75 25.41 19.18
C PRO A 82 1.48 24.33 20.23
N VAL A 83 2.09 24.45 21.38
CA VAL A 83 1.85 23.52 22.51
C VAL A 83 0.47 23.79 23.08
N SER A 84 -0.38 22.78 23.18
CA SER A 84 -1.59 22.81 24.00
C SER A 84 -1.18 23.05 25.47
N VAL A 85 -1.61 24.16 26.03
CA VAL A 85 -1.45 24.47 27.45
C VAL A 85 -2.28 23.48 28.25
N ALA A 86 -1.67 22.40 28.73
CA ALA A 86 -2.25 21.61 29.80
C ALA A 86 -2.09 22.39 31.11
N THR A 87 -3.21 22.70 31.72
CA THR A 87 -3.43 23.44 32.95
C THR A 87 -2.30 23.25 33.98
N GLY A 88 -1.54 24.29 34.28
CA GLY A 88 -0.86 24.39 35.53
C GLY A 88 0.64 24.73 35.58
N ASN A 89 1.42 24.66 34.51
CA ASN A 89 2.81 25.11 34.47
C ASN A 89 3.15 25.79 33.14
N THR A 90 3.48 27.07 33.25
CA THR A 90 3.78 28.00 32.14
C THR A 90 5.17 27.76 31.56
N GLN A 91 5.46 26.57 31.05
CA GLN A 91 6.68 26.37 30.25
C GLN A 91 6.26 26.04 28.84
N LEU A 92 6.21 27.07 27.98
CA LEU A 92 6.01 26.96 26.54
C LEU A 92 7.24 26.29 25.91
N THR A 93 7.27 24.98 25.88
CA THR A 93 8.30 24.25 25.14
C THR A 93 7.79 24.01 23.72
N THR A 94 8.12 24.88 22.79
CA THR A 94 7.91 24.68 21.36
C THR A 94 8.90 23.65 20.86
N GLN A 95 8.45 22.44 20.57
CA GLN A 95 9.28 21.48 19.86
C GLN A 95 9.14 21.71 18.35
N PRO A 96 10.23 21.94 17.62
CA PRO A 96 10.20 22.07 16.18
C PRO A 96 9.81 20.70 15.56
N VAL A 97 8.75 20.70 14.75
CA VAL A 97 8.30 19.52 14.01
C VAL A 97 8.71 19.68 12.56
N LEU A 98 9.28 18.64 11.99
CA LEU A 98 9.62 18.59 10.57
C LEU A 98 8.35 18.68 9.72
N GLN A 99 8.31 19.62 8.79
CA GLN A 99 7.23 19.77 7.85
C GLN A 99 7.51 18.94 6.59
N PRO A 100 6.55 18.15 6.10
CA PRO A 100 6.70 17.43 4.84
C PRO A 100 6.65 18.41 3.65
N TYR A 101 7.37 18.07 2.59
CA TYR A 101 7.38 18.76 1.31
C TYR A 101 6.31 18.16 0.41
N LEU A 102 5.47 18.97 -0.19
CA LEU A 102 4.55 18.55 -1.25
C LEU A 102 5.26 18.65 -2.59
N VAL A 103 5.30 17.55 -3.34
CA VAL A 103 5.77 17.54 -4.73
C VAL A 103 4.69 18.18 -5.63
N ASP A 104 5.05 19.21 -6.37
CA ASP A 104 4.15 19.91 -7.26
C ASP A 104 3.83 19.10 -8.55
N ASN A 105 3.00 19.67 -9.43
CA ASN A 105 2.60 18.99 -10.67
C ASN A 105 3.76 18.82 -11.67
N GLU A 106 4.80 19.64 -11.55
CA GLU A 106 6.03 19.58 -12.37
C GLU A 106 7.07 18.62 -11.77
N GLY A 107 6.78 18.00 -10.63
CA GLY A 107 7.69 17.12 -9.90
C GLY A 107 8.76 17.85 -9.12
N LYS A 108 8.51 19.10 -8.70
CA LYS A 108 9.45 19.92 -7.94
C LYS A 108 9.01 20.05 -6.48
N ILE A 109 9.98 20.30 -5.62
CA ILE A 109 9.79 20.72 -4.21
C ILE A 109 10.52 22.04 -3.98
N ASN A 110 10.03 22.86 -3.06
CA ASN A 110 10.73 24.05 -2.62
C ASN A 110 11.56 23.72 -1.37
N PHE A 111 12.88 23.57 -1.57
CA PHE A 111 13.80 23.17 -0.51
C PHE A 111 14.48 24.40 0.12
N PRO A 112 14.61 24.50 1.46
CA PRO A 112 15.24 25.64 2.11
C PRO A 112 16.66 25.87 1.58
N VAL A 113 17.01 27.12 1.37
CA VAL A 113 18.32 27.59 0.87
C VAL A 113 18.61 27.18 -0.59
N LEU A 114 18.23 25.97 -1.02
CA LEU A 114 18.50 25.47 -2.38
C LEU A 114 17.46 25.92 -3.40
N GLY A 115 16.26 26.34 -2.93
CA GLY A 115 15.14 26.71 -3.82
C GLY A 115 14.45 25.51 -4.44
N GLU A 116 14.00 25.65 -5.69
CA GLU A 116 13.29 24.59 -6.40
C GLU A 116 14.19 23.43 -6.80
N LEU A 117 13.84 22.22 -6.40
CA LEU A 117 14.51 20.98 -6.77
C LEU A 117 13.54 20.05 -7.48
N LYS A 118 13.93 19.55 -8.65
CA LYS A 118 13.15 18.55 -9.40
C LYS A 118 13.47 17.16 -8.88
N VAL A 119 12.52 16.57 -8.14
CA VAL A 119 12.64 15.23 -7.54
C VAL A 119 11.68 14.22 -8.16
N GLY A 120 10.66 14.68 -8.88
CA GLY A 120 9.68 13.82 -9.56
C GLY A 120 10.33 12.90 -10.59
N GLY A 121 9.96 11.62 -10.56
CA GLY A 121 10.52 10.57 -11.40
C GLY A 121 11.81 9.95 -10.87
N LEU A 122 12.42 10.51 -9.83
CA LEU A 122 13.59 9.95 -9.16
C LEU A 122 13.17 8.90 -8.12
N THR A 123 14.03 7.93 -7.89
CA THR A 123 13.97 7.06 -6.71
C THR A 123 14.42 7.84 -5.47
N LYS A 124 14.15 7.32 -4.27
CA LYS A 124 14.63 7.93 -3.03
C LYS A 124 16.13 8.18 -3.04
N LYS A 125 16.91 7.15 -3.42
CA LYS A 125 18.38 7.23 -3.45
C LYS A 125 18.87 8.30 -4.42
N GLU A 126 18.26 8.41 -5.58
CA GLU A 126 18.60 9.44 -6.55
C GLU A 126 18.27 10.84 -6.02
N ALA A 127 17.14 11.00 -5.35
CA ALA A 127 16.74 12.26 -4.71
C ALA A 127 17.70 12.62 -3.56
N GLU A 128 18.09 11.66 -2.71
CA GLU A 128 19.09 11.85 -1.65
C GLU A 128 20.44 12.31 -2.24
N GLN A 129 20.91 11.65 -3.27
CA GLN A 129 22.16 12.00 -3.96
C GLN A 129 22.09 13.40 -4.58
N LEU A 130 20.98 13.73 -5.27
CA LEU A 130 20.77 15.07 -5.83
C LEU A 130 20.87 16.15 -4.75
N ILE A 131 20.23 15.95 -3.60
CA ILE A 131 20.24 16.91 -2.50
C ILE A 131 21.66 17.01 -1.91
N ILE A 132 22.34 15.89 -1.69
CA ILE A 132 23.73 15.87 -1.20
C ILE A 132 24.64 16.69 -2.13
N GLU A 133 24.52 16.48 -3.46
CA GLU A 133 25.33 17.23 -4.43
C GLU A 133 25.04 18.73 -4.40
N LYS A 134 23.79 19.13 -4.26
CA LYS A 134 23.39 20.53 -4.14
C LYS A 134 23.83 21.17 -2.83
N LEU A 135 23.99 20.39 -1.76
CA LEU A 135 24.44 20.86 -0.45
C LEU A 135 25.97 21.05 -0.37
N LYS A 136 26.78 20.41 -1.23
CA LYS A 136 28.27 20.51 -1.22
C LYS A 136 28.82 21.94 -1.17
N PRO A 137 28.26 22.95 -1.86
CA PRO A 137 28.75 24.32 -1.77
C PRO A 137 28.53 24.99 -0.41
N TYR A 138 27.55 24.50 0.35
CA TYR A 138 27.13 25.12 1.62
C TYR A 138 27.69 24.40 2.84
N ILE A 139 27.89 23.06 2.71
CA ILE A 139 28.36 22.22 3.82
C ILE A 139 29.67 21.56 3.39
N LYS A 140 30.75 21.84 4.15
CA LYS A 140 32.10 21.33 3.85
C LYS A 140 32.25 19.82 4.11
N GLU A 141 31.46 19.28 5.05
CA GLU A 141 31.40 17.87 5.36
C GLU A 141 30.30 17.20 4.49
N THR A 142 30.36 15.87 4.32
CA THR A 142 29.32 15.13 3.60
C THR A 142 28.11 14.96 4.49
N PRO A 143 26.96 15.62 4.20
CA PRO A 143 25.75 15.45 4.98
C PRO A 143 25.10 14.09 4.72
N ILE A 144 24.38 13.57 5.72
CA ILE A 144 23.48 12.45 5.54
C ILE A 144 22.10 13.04 5.22
N VAL A 145 21.55 12.68 4.06
CA VAL A 145 20.20 13.07 3.65
C VAL A 145 19.32 11.84 3.65
N THR A 146 18.19 11.93 4.30
CA THR A 146 17.19 10.85 4.33
C THR A 146 15.88 11.36 3.75
N VAL A 147 15.38 10.71 2.72
CA VAL A 147 14.10 11.00 2.08
C VAL A 147 13.10 9.88 2.40
N ARG A 148 11.90 10.25 2.88
CA ARG A 148 10.81 9.31 3.17
C ARG A 148 9.50 9.80 2.58
N MET A 149 8.72 8.91 1.99
CA MET A 149 7.34 9.17 1.58
C MET A 149 6.41 8.97 2.79
N VAL A 150 5.52 9.94 3.07
CA VAL A 150 4.69 9.93 4.29
C VAL A 150 3.19 9.80 4.03
N ASN A 151 2.75 9.80 2.78
CA ASN A 151 1.33 9.71 2.42
C ASN A 151 0.97 8.44 1.65
N TYR A 152 1.78 7.40 1.74
CA TYR A 152 1.50 6.16 1.04
C TYR A 152 0.24 5.50 1.58
N LYS A 153 -0.77 5.37 0.72
CA LYS A 153 -2.09 4.83 1.07
C LYS A 153 -2.53 3.83 0.01
N ILE A 154 -3.27 2.83 0.47
CA ILE A 154 -3.98 1.91 -0.40
C ILE A 154 -5.46 1.93 -0.07
N SER A 155 -6.29 1.69 -1.06
CA SER A 155 -7.74 1.55 -0.87
C SER A 155 -8.15 0.14 -1.28
N VAL A 156 -8.78 -0.58 -0.36
CA VAL A 156 -9.33 -1.91 -0.60
C VAL A 156 -10.84 -1.82 -0.60
N LEU A 157 -11.46 -2.22 -1.69
CA LEU A 157 -12.91 -2.12 -1.91
C LEU A 157 -13.47 -3.46 -2.38
N GLY A 158 -14.76 -3.68 -2.16
CA GLY A 158 -15.49 -4.86 -2.59
C GLY A 158 -15.76 -5.83 -1.44
N GLU A 159 -15.80 -7.12 -1.77
CA GLU A 159 -16.17 -8.20 -0.85
C GLU A 159 -15.02 -8.59 0.10
N VAL A 160 -14.65 -7.64 0.97
CA VAL A 160 -13.68 -7.80 2.07
C VAL A 160 -14.35 -7.50 3.41
N ALA A 161 -13.79 -8.00 4.51
CA ALA A 161 -14.38 -7.82 5.84
C ALA A 161 -14.42 -6.35 6.28
N ARG A 162 -13.41 -5.54 5.89
CA ARG A 162 -13.31 -4.13 6.24
C ARG A 162 -12.84 -3.31 5.03
N PRO A 163 -13.75 -2.96 4.10
CA PRO A 163 -13.38 -2.08 2.99
C PRO A 163 -12.99 -0.69 3.52
N GLY A 164 -11.98 -0.07 2.91
CA GLY A 164 -11.51 1.24 3.34
C GLY A 164 -10.17 1.63 2.76
N THR A 165 -9.67 2.80 3.19
CA THR A 165 -8.34 3.30 2.84
C THR A 165 -7.41 3.11 4.04
N PHE A 166 -6.26 2.47 3.80
CA PHE A 166 -5.26 2.15 4.80
C PHE A 166 -3.99 2.95 4.54
N THR A 167 -3.45 3.57 5.58
CA THR A 167 -2.15 4.23 5.53
C THR A 167 -1.05 3.21 5.76
N ILE A 168 -0.07 3.18 4.89
CA ILE A 168 1.06 2.26 4.95
C ILE A 168 2.28 3.00 5.48
N ASN A 169 2.82 2.52 6.59
CA ASN A 169 4.02 3.10 7.19
C ASN A 169 5.32 2.64 6.50
N ASN A 170 5.24 1.50 5.82
CA ASN A 170 6.32 0.97 5.01
C ASN A 170 6.20 1.53 3.58
N GLU A 171 7.31 1.61 2.89
CA GLU A 171 7.35 2.13 1.51
C GLU A 171 6.86 1.10 0.47
N LYS A 172 6.50 -0.07 0.92
CA LYS A 172 6.10 -1.22 0.11
C LYS A 172 4.98 -1.97 0.83
N VAL A 173 4.01 -2.41 0.07
CA VAL A 173 2.95 -3.31 0.52
C VAL A 173 2.65 -4.30 -0.61
N ASN A 174 2.52 -5.56 -0.28
CA ASN A 174 2.08 -6.56 -1.24
C ASN A 174 0.55 -6.73 -1.19
N LEU A 175 0.00 -7.39 -2.20
CA LEU A 175 -1.45 -7.57 -2.33
C LEU A 175 -2.05 -8.36 -1.16
N LEU A 176 -1.35 -9.39 -0.69
CA LEU A 176 -1.84 -10.22 0.43
C LEU A 176 -1.82 -9.43 1.75
N GLU A 177 -0.80 -8.58 1.97
CA GLU A 177 -0.79 -7.64 3.10
C GLU A 177 -1.95 -6.66 3.03
N ALA A 178 -2.25 -6.13 1.84
CA ALA A 178 -3.38 -5.24 1.63
C ALA A 178 -4.71 -5.91 1.99
N LEU A 179 -4.92 -7.15 1.57
CA LEU A 179 -6.09 -7.94 1.91
C LEU A 179 -6.14 -8.27 3.41
N ALA A 180 -5.01 -8.63 4.02
CA ALA A 180 -4.93 -8.88 5.47
C ALA A 180 -5.31 -7.64 6.29
N MET A 181 -4.89 -6.43 5.87
CA MET A 181 -5.29 -5.17 6.50
C MET A 181 -6.80 -4.92 6.40
N ALA A 182 -7.42 -5.34 5.28
CA ALA A 182 -8.87 -5.29 5.08
C ALA A 182 -9.62 -6.43 5.78
N GLY A 183 -8.93 -7.33 6.50
CA GLY A 183 -9.51 -8.45 7.22
C GLY A 183 -9.90 -9.63 6.34
N ASP A 184 -9.23 -9.77 5.20
CA ASP A 184 -9.45 -10.78 4.17
C ASP A 184 -10.73 -10.59 3.35
N MET A 185 -10.82 -11.35 2.26
CA MET A 185 -12.01 -11.44 1.43
C MET A 185 -13.09 -12.27 2.11
N THR A 186 -14.35 -11.87 1.94
CA THR A 186 -15.48 -12.65 2.43
C THR A 186 -15.64 -13.95 1.62
N VAL A 187 -16.50 -14.84 2.09
CA VAL A 187 -16.82 -16.09 1.36
C VAL A 187 -17.51 -15.85 0.00
N TRP A 188 -18.01 -14.63 -0.21
CA TRP A 188 -18.66 -14.18 -1.44
C TRP A 188 -17.69 -13.52 -2.41
N GLY A 189 -16.47 -13.21 -1.95
CA GLY A 189 -15.46 -12.56 -2.76
C GLY A 189 -14.91 -13.48 -3.85
N LEU A 190 -14.83 -12.96 -5.07
CA LEU A 190 -14.29 -13.68 -6.24
C LEU A 190 -12.76 -13.57 -6.24
N ARG A 191 -12.08 -14.61 -5.76
CA ARG A 191 -10.61 -14.65 -5.69
C ARG A 191 -9.94 -14.77 -7.06
N ASP A 192 -10.67 -15.27 -8.06
CA ASP A 192 -10.23 -15.39 -9.45
C ASP A 192 -10.40 -14.09 -10.27
N ASN A 193 -10.95 -13.02 -9.66
CA ASN A 193 -11.25 -11.78 -10.38
C ASN A 193 -10.95 -10.53 -9.53
N VAL A 194 -9.79 -10.49 -8.93
CA VAL A 194 -9.34 -9.32 -8.17
C VAL A 194 -8.75 -8.28 -9.13
N LYS A 195 -9.18 -7.03 -9.00
CA LYS A 195 -8.69 -5.91 -9.79
C LYS A 195 -7.67 -5.12 -9.00
N LEU A 196 -6.44 -5.10 -9.47
CA LEU A 196 -5.41 -4.18 -8.99
C LEU A 196 -5.42 -2.94 -9.88
N ILE A 197 -5.72 -1.79 -9.28
CA ILE A 197 -5.69 -0.49 -9.96
C ILE A 197 -4.50 0.28 -9.40
N ARG A 198 -3.57 0.67 -10.25
CA ARG A 198 -2.43 1.50 -9.88
C ARG A 198 -2.16 2.57 -10.92
N GLU A 199 -1.56 3.67 -10.51
CA GLU A 199 -1.09 4.73 -11.38
C GLU A 199 0.34 4.42 -11.81
N GLY A 200 0.59 4.43 -13.10
CA GLY A 200 1.94 4.27 -13.66
C GLY A 200 2.74 5.57 -13.58
N ALA A 201 4.04 5.47 -13.85
CA ALA A 201 4.93 6.64 -13.86
C ALA A 201 4.55 7.72 -14.89
N ASP A 202 3.70 7.38 -15.86
CA ASP A 202 3.14 8.26 -16.88
C ASP A 202 1.82 8.95 -16.44
N GLY A 203 1.39 8.74 -15.19
CA GLY A 203 0.13 9.25 -14.65
C GLY A 203 -1.12 8.53 -15.15
N LYS A 204 -0.99 7.44 -15.92
CA LYS A 204 -2.12 6.65 -16.39
C LYS A 204 -2.47 5.54 -15.42
N GLN A 205 -3.77 5.32 -15.25
CA GLN A 205 -4.23 4.19 -14.46
C GLN A 205 -4.10 2.87 -15.24
N GLN A 206 -3.48 1.89 -14.61
CA GLN A 206 -3.41 0.52 -15.09
C GLN A 206 -4.34 -0.35 -14.26
N ILE A 207 -5.12 -1.19 -14.92
CA ILE A 207 -6.02 -2.14 -14.28
C ILE A 207 -5.52 -3.54 -14.63
N ILE A 208 -5.08 -4.28 -13.62
CA ILE A 208 -4.58 -5.65 -13.74
C ILE A 208 -5.59 -6.58 -13.09
N THR A 209 -6.00 -7.63 -13.78
CA THR A 209 -6.87 -8.68 -13.22
C THR A 209 -5.98 -9.80 -12.69
N LEU A 210 -6.17 -10.15 -11.43
CA LEU A 210 -5.38 -11.15 -10.72
C LEU A 210 -6.28 -12.31 -10.27
N ASP A 211 -5.76 -13.52 -10.37
CA ASP A 211 -6.35 -14.72 -9.79
C ASP A 211 -5.56 -15.13 -8.55
N LEU A 212 -6.14 -14.95 -7.38
CA LEU A 212 -5.51 -15.25 -6.09
C LEU A 212 -5.56 -16.74 -5.72
N ASN A 213 -6.25 -17.56 -6.51
CA ASN A 213 -6.21 -19.01 -6.32
C ASN A 213 -4.92 -19.61 -6.90
N LEU A 214 -4.30 -18.92 -7.85
CA LEU A 214 -3.04 -19.31 -8.49
C LEU A 214 -1.84 -18.81 -7.71
N SER A 215 -0.64 -19.25 -8.08
CA SER A 215 0.58 -18.89 -7.36
C SER A 215 0.98 -17.43 -7.52
N LEU A 216 1.83 -16.95 -6.60
CA LEU A 216 2.37 -15.58 -6.54
C LEU A 216 3.10 -15.14 -7.82
N ILE A 217 3.55 -16.06 -8.68
CA ILE A 217 4.30 -15.73 -9.90
C ILE A 217 3.46 -14.84 -10.83
N HIS A 218 2.15 -15.10 -10.91
CA HIS A 218 1.25 -14.30 -11.75
C HIS A 218 0.79 -12.98 -11.10
N ILE A 219 1.13 -12.76 -9.82
CA ILE A 219 0.73 -11.57 -9.05
C ILE A 219 1.84 -10.50 -9.06
N SER A 220 3.09 -10.91 -9.30
CA SER A 220 4.29 -10.05 -9.19
C SER A 220 4.70 -9.37 -10.50
N GLU A 221 4.12 -9.71 -11.63
CA GLU A 221 4.49 -9.05 -12.88
C GLU A 221 3.88 -7.64 -12.99
N PRO A 222 4.70 -6.64 -13.36
CA PRO A 222 4.33 -5.23 -13.44
C PRO A 222 3.38 -4.90 -14.59
#